data_c039a77b209665e0907f48e1cce0844f
#
_entry.id   c039a77b209665e0907f48e1cce0844f
#
_cell.length_a   1.000
_cell.length_b   1.000
_cell.length_c   1.000
_cell.angle_alpha   90.00
_cell.angle_beta   90.00
_cell.angle_gamma   90.00
#
_symmetry.space_group_name_H-M   'P 1'
#
loop_
_entity.id
_entity.type
_entity.pdbx_description
1 polymer ?
#
loop_
_entity_poly.entity_id
_entity_poly.type
_entity_poly.pdbx_seq_one_letter_code
_entity_poly.pdbx_strand_id
1 'polypeptide(L)'
;MQAINLDNIETIEIQSDLDPAMRVRVGFPISSATGTAASASVYFELDPGAHLGVHTDSAEELLIIVQGTAEARVGDEVGRLETHQVGLVPPMAPHGLRNIGDDVLRVLGTFSAATVVSTFERPFEEDGPQVLVIGSPIALAGHLEEAVPA
;
A
#
# COMPACT_ATOMS: atom_id res chain seq x y z
N MET A 1 -17.55 7.57 15.84
CA MET A 1 -17.28 6.93 14.54
C MET A 1 -16.23 7.73 13.80
N GLN A 2 -15.22 7.10 13.26
CA GLN A 2 -14.30 7.72 12.32
C GLN A 2 -14.89 7.57 10.91
N ALA A 3 -14.89 8.65 10.15
CA ALA A 3 -15.35 8.64 8.77
C ALA A 3 -14.34 9.39 7.89
N ILE A 4 -14.01 8.83 6.77
CA ILE A 4 -13.01 9.36 5.85
C ILE A 4 -13.61 9.51 4.46
N ASN A 5 -13.40 10.68 3.88
CA ASN A 5 -13.76 10.92 2.49
C ASN A 5 -12.52 10.74 1.61
N LEU A 6 -12.56 9.75 0.73
CA LEU A 6 -11.43 9.44 -0.16
C LEU A 6 -11.07 10.59 -1.10
N ASP A 7 -12.01 11.50 -1.36
CA ASP A 7 -11.76 12.68 -2.20
C ASP A 7 -10.96 13.78 -1.49
N ASN A 8 -10.83 13.70 -0.16
CA ASN A 8 -10.20 14.72 0.67
C ASN A 8 -9.03 14.19 1.51
N ILE A 9 -8.48 13.01 1.18
CA ILE A 9 -7.35 12.46 1.92
C ILE A 9 -6.09 13.26 1.62
N GLU A 10 -5.40 13.67 2.68
CA GLU A 10 -4.04 14.21 2.56
C GLU A 10 -3.10 13.13 2.07
N THR A 11 -2.36 13.44 1.01
CA THR A 11 -1.33 12.56 0.46
C THR A 11 0.02 13.25 0.44
N ILE A 12 1.07 12.44 0.53
CA ILE A 12 2.45 12.86 0.24
C ILE A 12 2.89 12.23 -1.07
N GLU A 13 3.70 12.94 -1.84
CA GLU A 13 4.28 12.38 -3.07
C GLU A 13 5.64 11.78 -2.76
N ILE A 14 5.83 10.55 -3.21
CA ILE A 14 7.09 9.83 -3.13
C ILE A 14 7.48 9.45 -4.55
N GLN A 15 8.72 9.77 -4.94
CA GLN A 15 9.28 9.43 -6.25
C GLN A 15 10.63 8.80 -6.06
N SER A 16 10.89 7.73 -6.79
CA SER A 16 12.20 7.09 -6.77
C SER A 16 13.22 7.92 -7.57
N ASP A 17 14.41 8.09 -6.99
CA ASP A 17 15.54 8.69 -7.69
C ASP A 17 16.13 7.73 -8.74
N LEU A 18 15.86 6.43 -8.59
CA LEU A 18 16.41 5.38 -9.46
C LEU A 18 15.49 5.05 -10.64
N ASP A 19 14.20 5.27 -10.47
CA ASP A 19 13.16 5.02 -11.48
C ASP A 19 12.07 6.09 -11.37
N PRO A 20 12.10 7.13 -12.22
CA PRO A 20 11.11 8.22 -12.15
C PRO A 20 9.66 7.79 -12.36
N ALA A 21 9.41 6.64 -13.01
CA ALA A 21 8.06 6.10 -13.14
C ALA A 21 7.53 5.48 -11.84
N MET A 22 8.42 5.15 -10.90
CA MET A 22 8.06 4.73 -9.56
C MET A 22 7.77 5.97 -8.71
N ARG A 23 6.58 6.51 -8.87
CA ARG A 23 6.10 7.68 -8.13
C ARG A 23 4.65 7.46 -7.72
N VAL A 24 4.33 7.87 -6.52
CA VAL A 24 3.02 7.64 -5.91
C VAL A 24 2.65 8.80 -5.00
N ARG A 25 1.38 9.17 -4.98
CA ARG A 25 0.80 9.98 -3.91
C ARG A 25 0.10 9.03 -2.95
N VAL A 26 0.49 9.05 -1.69
CA VAL A 26 0.04 8.08 -0.70
C VAL A 26 -0.44 8.74 0.59
N GLY A 27 -1.51 8.22 1.16
CA GLY A 27 -2.04 8.58 2.45
C GLY A 27 -2.45 7.35 3.26
N PHE A 28 -2.51 7.50 4.57
CA PHE A 28 -2.80 6.41 5.51
C PHE A 28 -4.01 6.80 6.37
N PRO A 29 -5.23 6.61 5.84
CA PRO A 29 -6.42 7.16 6.48
C PRO A 29 -6.78 6.51 7.81
N ILE A 30 -6.64 5.20 7.94
CA ILE A 30 -7.05 4.44 9.12
C ILE A 30 -6.01 3.34 9.41
N SER A 31 -5.55 3.27 10.66
CA SER A 31 -4.61 2.25 11.13
C SER A 31 -4.57 2.21 12.65
N SER A 32 -3.65 1.45 13.23
CA SER A 32 -3.40 1.49 14.68
C SER A 32 -3.03 2.89 15.17
N ALA A 33 -2.41 3.72 14.32
CA ALA A 33 -2.09 5.11 14.65
C ALA A 33 -3.35 5.98 14.87
N THR A 34 -4.49 5.59 14.30
CA THR A 34 -5.78 6.26 14.47
C THR A 34 -6.76 5.48 15.35
N GLY A 35 -6.34 4.33 15.90
CA GLY A 35 -7.09 3.59 16.90
C GLY A 35 -7.78 2.32 16.42
N THR A 36 -7.39 1.73 15.27
CA THR A 36 -7.95 0.45 14.86
C THR A 36 -7.43 -0.70 15.70
N ALA A 37 -8.25 -1.73 15.85
CA ALA A 37 -7.88 -2.94 16.56
C ALA A 37 -7.33 -4.04 15.63
N ALA A 38 -7.86 -4.16 14.41
CA ALA A 38 -7.62 -5.31 13.53
C ALA A 38 -7.54 -4.98 12.04
N SER A 39 -7.47 -3.71 11.68
CA SER A 39 -7.41 -3.29 10.28
C SER A 39 -6.55 -2.06 10.08
N ALA A 40 -6.03 -1.91 8.89
CA ALA A 40 -5.35 -0.71 8.43
C ALA A 40 -5.73 -0.43 6.98
N SER A 41 -5.55 0.79 6.53
CA SER A 41 -5.77 1.14 5.14
C SER A 41 -4.68 2.06 4.62
N VAL A 42 -4.43 1.95 3.33
CA VAL A 42 -3.60 2.85 2.55
C VAL A 42 -4.43 3.36 1.37
N TYR A 43 -4.32 4.63 1.08
CA TYR A 43 -4.88 5.20 -0.13
C TYR A 43 -3.75 5.72 -0.99
N PHE A 44 -3.78 5.42 -2.28
CA PHE A 44 -2.75 5.94 -3.18
C PHE A 44 -3.29 6.25 -4.56
N GLU A 45 -2.57 7.14 -5.22
CA GLU A 45 -2.82 7.57 -6.58
C GLU A 45 -1.59 7.42 -7.44
N LEU A 46 -1.78 6.93 -8.66
CA LEU A 46 -0.73 6.81 -9.67
C LEU A 46 -1.16 7.59 -10.93
N ASP A 47 -0.30 8.47 -11.40
CA ASP A 47 -0.49 9.12 -12.69
C ASP A 47 -0.36 8.10 -13.84
N PRO A 48 -0.89 8.38 -15.04
CA PRO A 48 -0.73 7.48 -16.17
C PRO A 48 0.74 7.10 -16.40
N GLY A 49 1.00 5.80 -16.53
CA GLY A 49 2.34 5.24 -16.70
C GLY A 49 3.16 5.08 -15.41
N ALA A 50 2.73 5.68 -14.30
CA ALA A 50 3.40 5.50 -13.02
C ALA A 50 3.08 4.13 -12.40
N HIS A 51 3.97 3.66 -11.54
CA HIS A 51 3.79 2.40 -10.82
C HIS A 51 4.21 2.51 -9.37
N LEU A 52 3.56 1.71 -8.56
CA LEU A 52 4.01 1.42 -7.20
C LEU A 52 4.95 0.21 -7.29
N GLY A 53 6.17 0.37 -6.82
CA GLY A 53 7.20 -0.66 -6.91
C GLY A 53 6.82 -1.97 -6.24
N VAL A 54 7.43 -3.06 -6.68
CA VAL A 54 7.18 -4.39 -6.11
C VAL A 54 7.58 -4.42 -4.65
N HIS A 55 6.68 -4.90 -3.82
CA HIS A 55 6.85 -4.99 -2.37
C HIS A 55 6.05 -6.16 -1.80
N THR A 56 6.34 -6.49 -0.56
CA THR A 56 5.56 -7.42 0.24
C THR A 56 4.94 -6.68 1.41
N ASP A 57 3.77 -7.13 1.84
CA ASP A 57 3.12 -6.65 3.06
C ASP A 57 2.99 -7.78 4.06
N SER A 58 3.14 -7.48 5.33
CA SER A 58 3.05 -8.47 6.42
C SER A 58 1.64 -8.98 6.67
N ALA A 59 0.62 -8.38 6.07
CA ALA A 59 -0.79 -8.74 6.21
C ALA A 59 -1.45 -8.96 4.85
N GLU A 60 -2.56 -9.66 4.82
CA GLU A 60 -3.42 -9.77 3.65
C GLU A 60 -3.94 -8.39 3.27
N GLU A 61 -3.97 -8.09 1.97
CA GLU A 61 -4.49 -6.84 1.44
C GLU A 61 -5.61 -7.07 0.43
N LEU A 62 -6.66 -6.26 0.54
CA LEU A 62 -7.66 -6.10 -0.51
C LEU A 62 -7.40 -4.79 -1.23
N LEU A 63 -7.14 -4.86 -2.53
CA LEU A 63 -6.95 -3.70 -3.39
C LEU A 63 -8.27 -3.34 -4.05
N ILE A 64 -8.82 -2.21 -3.67
CA ILE A 64 -10.10 -1.70 -4.19
C ILE A 64 -9.79 -0.61 -5.20
N ILE A 65 -10.13 -0.83 -6.46
CA ILE A 65 -9.95 0.18 -7.49
C ILE A 65 -11.10 1.18 -7.40
N VAL A 66 -10.78 2.38 -6.95
CA VAL A 66 -11.75 3.49 -6.82
C VAL A 66 -11.98 4.16 -8.16
N GLN A 67 -10.92 4.31 -8.96
CA GLN A 67 -10.95 4.95 -10.27
C GLN A 67 -9.79 4.46 -11.11
N GLY A 68 -10.05 4.19 -12.37
CA GLY A 68 -9.01 3.93 -13.38
C GLY A 68 -8.80 2.46 -13.68
N THR A 69 -7.68 2.17 -14.32
CA THR A 69 -7.32 0.82 -14.78
C THR A 69 -5.87 0.52 -14.39
N ALA A 70 -5.69 -0.56 -13.70
CA ALA A 70 -4.38 -1.02 -13.24
C ALA A 70 -3.98 -2.33 -13.90
N GLU A 71 -2.69 -2.47 -14.20
CA GLU A 71 -2.06 -3.77 -14.33
C GLU A 71 -1.56 -4.16 -12.95
N ALA A 72 -2.00 -5.30 -12.45
CA ALA A 72 -1.62 -5.82 -11.15
C ALA A 72 -0.75 -7.07 -11.33
N ARG A 73 0.36 -7.11 -10.62
CA ARG A 73 1.17 -8.32 -10.49
C ARG A 73 1.10 -8.79 -9.04
N VAL A 74 0.75 -10.06 -8.85
CA VAL A 74 0.75 -10.72 -7.54
C VAL A 74 1.46 -12.06 -7.69
N GLY A 75 2.65 -12.18 -7.13
CA GLY A 75 3.53 -13.31 -7.39
C GLY A 75 3.85 -13.41 -8.89
N ASP A 76 3.54 -14.55 -9.51
CA ASP A 76 3.73 -14.79 -10.94
C ASP A 76 2.51 -14.43 -11.80
N GLU A 77 1.40 -14.09 -11.17
CA GLU A 77 0.18 -13.70 -11.87
C GLU A 77 0.23 -12.24 -12.28
N VAL A 78 -0.17 -11.96 -13.52
CA VAL A 78 -0.37 -10.60 -14.03
C VAL A 78 -1.79 -10.50 -14.51
N GLY A 79 -2.51 -9.49 -14.05
CA GLY A 79 -3.91 -9.28 -14.39
C GLY A 79 -4.25 -7.81 -14.48
N ARG A 80 -5.46 -7.54 -14.93
CA ARG A 80 -6.02 -6.21 -15.08
C ARG A 80 -7.12 -6.02 -14.05
N LEU A 81 -7.06 -4.90 -13.33
CA LEU A 81 -8.11 -4.47 -12.41
C LEU A 81 -8.67 -3.13 -12.87
N GLU A 82 -9.98 -3.04 -12.90
CA GLU A 82 -10.71 -1.85 -13.33
C GLU A 82 -11.55 -1.28 -12.18
N THR A 83 -12.05 -0.07 -12.36
CA THR A 83 -12.92 0.61 -11.39
C THR A 83 -13.98 -0.33 -10.81
N HIS A 84 -14.13 -0.31 -9.50
CA HIS A 84 -15.03 -1.13 -8.68
C HIS A 84 -14.63 -2.61 -8.56
N GLN A 85 -13.50 -3.02 -9.12
CA GLN A 85 -12.97 -4.36 -8.89
C GLN A 85 -12.08 -4.40 -7.65
N VAL A 86 -12.03 -5.57 -7.03
CA VAL A 86 -11.23 -5.83 -5.83
C VAL A 86 -10.26 -6.97 -6.12
N GLY A 87 -8.99 -6.72 -5.86
CA GLY A 87 -7.93 -7.73 -5.95
C GLY A 87 -7.51 -8.20 -4.56
N LEU A 88 -7.18 -9.47 -4.43
CA LEU A 88 -6.65 -10.06 -3.19
C LEU A 88 -5.15 -10.26 -3.31
N VAL A 89 -4.41 -9.77 -2.32
CA VAL A 89 -2.97 -10.00 -2.16
C VAL A 89 -2.74 -10.79 -0.88
N PRO A 90 -2.27 -12.05 -0.97
CA PRO A 90 -1.92 -12.82 0.23
C PRO A 90 -0.79 -12.16 1.02
N PRO A 91 -0.69 -12.42 2.34
CA PRO A 91 0.44 -11.95 3.13
C PRO A 91 1.77 -12.38 2.51
N MET A 92 2.73 -11.46 2.47
CA MET A 92 4.08 -11.68 1.96
C MET A 92 4.20 -12.05 0.48
N ALA A 93 3.12 -11.99 -0.29
CA ALA A 93 3.18 -12.15 -1.75
C ALA A 93 3.79 -10.88 -2.39
N PRO A 94 4.87 -11.00 -3.18
CA PRO A 94 5.40 -9.86 -3.92
C PRO A 94 4.35 -9.33 -4.90
N HIS A 95 4.11 -8.03 -4.87
CA HIS A 95 3.10 -7.43 -5.74
C HIS A 95 3.40 -5.98 -6.06
N GLY A 96 2.78 -5.50 -7.13
CA GLY A 96 2.87 -4.12 -7.57
C GLY A 96 1.72 -3.78 -8.52
N LEU A 97 1.49 -2.50 -8.68
CA LEU A 97 0.47 -1.93 -9.56
C LEU A 97 1.10 -0.92 -10.51
N ARG A 98 0.63 -0.92 -11.75
CA ARG A 98 0.94 0.11 -12.74
C ARG A 98 -0.36 0.71 -13.27
N ASN A 99 -0.40 2.02 -13.41
CA ASN A 99 -1.51 2.70 -14.10
C ASN A 99 -1.33 2.53 -15.61
N ILE A 100 -2.23 1.76 -16.22
CA ILE A 100 -2.26 1.54 -17.69
C ILE A 100 -3.41 2.29 -18.38
N GLY A 101 -4.14 3.11 -17.63
CA GLY A 101 -5.22 3.96 -18.17
C GLY A 101 -4.75 5.37 -18.50
N ASP A 102 -5.70 6.21 -18.91
CA ASP A 102 -5.46 7.59 -19.30
C ASP A 102 -5.74 8.60 -18.17
N ASP A 103 -6.44 8.17 -17.13
CA ASP A 103 -6.77 8.97 -15.95
C ASP A 103 -5.92 8.55 -14.75
N VAL A 104 -5.95 9.37 -13.70
CA VAL A 104 -5.33 9.02 -12.42
C VAL A 104 -5.95 7.72 -11.88
N LEU A 105 -5.10 6.75 -11.56
CA LEU A 105 -5.51 5.54 -10.86
C LEU A 105 -5.63 5.83 -9.38
N ARG A 106 -6.77 5.55 -8.79
CA ARG A 106 -7.05 5.72 -7.37
C ARG A 106 -7.36 4.37 -6.74
N VAL A 107 -6.63 4.04 -5.70
CA VAL A 107 -6.70 2.72 -5.04
C VAL A 107 -6.82 2.88 -3.54
N LEU A 108 -7.73 2.11 -2.94
CA LEU A 108 -7.79 1.91 -1.50
C LEU A 108 -7.33 0.48 -1.20
N GLY A 109 -6.24 0.35 -0.46
CA GLY A 109 -5.80 -0.93 0.09
C GLY A 109 -6.30 -1.08 1.52
N THR A 110 -6.87 -2.23 1.85
CA THR A 110 -7.29 -2.55 3.22
C THR A 110 -6.59 -3.81 3.70
N PHE A 111 -6.03 -3.76 4.90
CA PHE A 111 -5.22 -4.83 5.48
C PHE A 111 -5.94 -5.51 6.64
N SER A 112 -5.66 -6.79 6.82
CA SER A 112 -6.17 -7.62 7.90
C SER A 112 -5.40 -7.49 9.23
N ALA A 113 -4.66 -6.40 9.41
CA ALA A 113 -3.92 -6.09 10.63
C ALA A 113 -3.92 -4.57 10.85
N ALA A 114 -3.82 -4.16 12.10
CA ALA A 114 -3.82 -2.75 12.48
C ALA A 114 -2.48 -2.04 12.23
N THR A 115 -1.41 -2.80 12.17
CA THR A 115 -0.05 -2.34 11.83
C THR A 115 0.53 -3.29 10.80
N VAL A 116 1.08 -2.74 9.73
CA VAL A 116 1.57 -3.50 8.57
C VAL A 116 2.98 -3.06 8.24
N VAL A 117 3.84 -4.02 7.94
CA VAL A 117 5.20 -3.77 7.46
C VAL A 117 5.25 -4.06 5.96
N SER A 118 5.53 -3.03 5.19
CA SER A 118 5.73 -3.12 3.74
C SER A 118 7.23 -3.08 3.44
N THR A 119 7.71 -4.06 2.69
CA THR A 119 9.12 -4.14 2.29
C THR A 119 9.23 -4.10 0.78
N PHE A 120 9.87 -3.04 0.27
CA PHE A 120 10.06 -2.81 -1.17
C PHE A 120 11.31 -3.53 -1.67
N GLU A 121 11.25 -4.08 -2.87
CA GLU A 121 12.43 -4.70 -3.52
C GLU A 121 13.53 -3.68 -3.78
N ARG A 122 13.13 -2.44 -4.11
CA ARG A 122 14.06 -1.32 -4.34
C ARG A 122 13.69 -0.16 -3.45
N PRO A 123 14.64 0.51 -2.80
CA PRO A 123 14.37 1.74 -2.08
C PRO A 123 13.95 2.84 -3.05
N PHE A 124 13.24 3.84 -2.57
CA PHE A 124 12.93 5.04 -3.35
C PHE A 124 14.14 5.94 -3.55
N GLU A 125 15.05 5.93 -2.60
CA GLU A 125 16.30 6.68 -2.65
C GLU A 125 17.48 5.70 -2.63
N GLU A 126 18.58 6.06 -3.29
CA GLU A 126 19.82 5.29 -3.18
C GLU A 126 20.24 5.24 -1.70
N ASP A 127 20.53 4.05 -1.20
CA ASP A 127 20.85 3.80 0.22
C ASP A 127 19.69 4.16 1.20
N GLY A 128 18.50 4.43 0.70
CA GLY A 128 17.32 4.72 1.52
C GLY A 128 16.68 3.46 2.13
N PRO A 129 15.70 3.65 3.01
CA PRO A 129 14.98 2.53 3.59
C PRO A 129 14.12 1.81 2.57
N GLN A 130 14.07 0.47 2.67
CA GLN A 130 13.18 -0.39 1.89
C GLN A 130 11.90 -0.72 2.66
N VAL A 131 11.85 -0.40 3.94
CA VAL A 131 10.74 -0.76 4.84
C VAL A 131 9.91 0.46 5.17
N LEU A 132 8.60 0.31 5.02
CA LEU A 132 7.60 1.27 5.45
C LEU A 132 6.68 0.60 6.47
N VAL A 133 6.43 1.27 7.59
CA VAL A 133 5.47 0.81 8.60
C VAL A 133 4.17 1.61 8.46
N ILE A 134 3.07 0.90 8.22
CA ILE A 134 1.71 1.47 8.22
C ILE A 134 1.12 1.24 9.60
N GLY A 135 0.81 2.32 10.31
CA GLY A 135 0.31 2.27 11.67
C GLY A 135 1.34 2.73 12.69
N SER A 136 1.09 2.38 13.96
CA SER A 136 1.95 2.79 15.06
C SER A 136 3.15 1.84 15.20
N PRO A 137 4.40 2.34 15.10
CA PRO A 137 5.59 1.53 15.37
C PRO A 137 5.64 0.99 16.80
N ILE A 138 5.06 1.70 17.76
CA ILE A 138 4.98 1.27 19.17
C ILE A 138 4.08 0.04 19.27
N ALA A 139 2.94 0.01 18.59
CA ALA A 139 2.06 -1.15 18.55
C ALA A 139 2.75 -2.37 17.92
N LEU A 140 3.54 -2.16 16.86
CA LEU A 140 4.33 -3.22 16.23
C LEU A 140 5.39 -3.76 17.20
N ALA A 141 6.13 -2.90 17.88
CA ALA A 141 7.16 -3.30 18.83
C ALA A 141 6.57 -4.12 19.97
N GLY A 142 5.42 -3.70 20.54
CA GLY A 142 4.72 -4.46 21.59
C GLY A 142 4.27 -5.83 21.09
N HIS A 143 3.76 -5.92 19.88
CA HIS A 143 3.36 -7.20 19.27
C HIS A 143 4.55 -8.14 19.05
N LEU A 144 5.68 -7.63 18.62
CA LEU A 144 6.90 -8.42 18.44
C LEU A 144 7.45 -8.92 19.78
N GLU A 145 7.40 -8.13 20.82
CA GLU A 145 7.81 -8.55 22.18
C GLU A 145 6.94 -9.69 22.71
N GLU A 146 5.62 -9.64 22.48
CA GLU A 146 4.69 -10.72 22.85
C GLU A 146 4.94 -12.01 22.04
N ALA A 147 5.40 -11.90 20.81
CA ALA A 147 5.67 -13.03 19.92
C ALA A 147 7.02 -13.71 20.23
N VAL A 148 7.93 -13.07 20.94
CA VAL A 148 9.24 -13.62 21.32
C VAL A 148 9.09 -14.47 22.58
N PRO A 149 9.46 -15.76 22.55
CA PRO A 149 9.44 -16.62 23.75
C PRO A 149 10.33 -16.04 24.84
N ALA A 150 9.80 -16.05 26.05
CA ALA A 150 10.56 -15.63 27.23
C ALA A 150 11.74 -16.56 27.49
#